data_06dd9942126eb40338319203b32abbc2
#
_entry.id   06dd9942126eb40338319203b32abbc2
#
_cell.length_a   1.000
_cell.length_b   1.000
_cell.length_c   1.000
_cell.angle_alpha   90.00
_cell.angle_beta   90.00
_cell.angle_gamma   90.00
#
_symmetry.space_group_name_H-M   'P 1'
#
loop_
_entity.id
_entity.type
_entity.pdbx_description
1 polymer ?
#
loop_
_entity_poly.entity_id
_entity_poly.type
_entity_poly.pdbx_seq_one_letter_code
_entity_poly.pdbx_strand_id
1 'polypeptide(L)'
;MPDADVLRVVVVRKGKFKATEFRLRDGEKGLSLFRDADPPGAEAIIAAVRAMGKQGDLAVVEIPVRDLHELGLRLVPTKGGTPDDAVNRLHVEARLSRWRELLLWFRRVRIHDWFNEHATPKLAAAAKLIEETR
;
A
#
# COMPACT_ATOMS: atom_id res chain seq x y z
N MET A 1 2.34 -16.11 15.41
CA MET A 1 1.66 -16.12 14.11
C MET A 1 2.56 -15.52 13.06
N PRO A 2 2.65 -16.15 11.90
CA PRO A 2 3.33 -15.45 10.80
C PRO A 2 2.57 -14.17 10.48
N ASP A 3 3.31 -13.12 10.18
CA ASP A 3 2.72 -11.87 9.77
C ASP A 3 1.97 -12.06 8.44
N ALA A 4 0.74 -11.58 8.40
CA ALA A 4 -0.04 -11.63 7.17
C ALA A 4 0.54 -10.68 6.14
N ASP A 5 0.42 -11.06 4.86
CA ASP A 5 0.80 -10.16 3.78
C ASP A 5 -0.27 -9.08 3.61
N VAL A 6 0.13 -7.99 3.01
CA VAL A 6 -0.78 -6.90 2.65
C VAL A 6 -0.83 -6.74 1.14
N LEU A 7 -1.93 -6.19 0.66
CA LEU A 7 -2.23 -6.07 -0.75
C LEU A 7 -2.30 -4.60 -1.16
N ARG A 8 -1.82 -4.31 -2.36
CA ARG A 8 -1.97 -2.99 -2.97
C ARG A 8 -2.49 -3.12 -4.39
N VAL A 9 -3.43 -2.27 -4.75
CA VAL A 9 -3.91 -2.18 -6.14
C VAL A 9 -2.98 -1.24 -6.89
N VAL A 10 -2.45 -1.72 -8.00
CA VAL A 10 -1.51 -0.96 -8.85
C VAL A 10 -2.00 -0.95 -10.30
N VAL A 11 -1.57 0.04 -11.05
CA VAL A 11 -1.78 0.08 -12.50
C VAL A 11 -0.65 -0.70 -13.16
N VAL A 12 -1.01 -1.59 -14.08
CA VAL A 12 -0.02 -2.41 -14.81
C VAL A 12 -0.08 -2.11 -16.30
N ARG A 13 1.06 -2.29 -16.94
CA ARG A 13 1.18 -2.28 -18.40
C ARG A 13 2.00 -3.48 -18.82
N LYS A 14 1.44 -4.31 -19.69
CA LYS A 14 2.08 -5.55 -20.15
C LYS A 14 2.52 -6.44 -18.98
N GLY A 15 1.68 -6.53 -17.95
CA GLY A 15 1.93 -7.34 -16.77
C GLY A 15 2.97 -6.76 -15.80
N LYS A 16 3.40 -5.52 -15.99
CA LYS A 16 4.41 -4.87 -15.15
C LYS A 16 3.88 -3.60 -14.50
N PHE A 17 4.36 -3.31 -13.31
CA PHE A 17 4.05 -2.07 -12.59
C PHE A 17 5.34 -1.28 -12.33
N LYS A 18 5.17 0.05 -12.16
CA LYS A 18 6.29 0.94 -11.88
C LYS A 18 6.44 1.17 -10.37
N ALA A 19 7.66 1.49 -9.94
CA ALA A 19 7.93 1.85 -8.54
C ALA A 19 7.08 3.03 -8.09
N THR A 20 6.71 3.94 -8.98
CA THR A 20 5.85 5.08 -8.68
C THR A 20 4.48 4.69 -8.13
N GLU A 21 4.03 3.44 -8.30
CA GLU A 21 2.81 2.94 -7.70
C GLU A 21 2.90 2.85 -6.16
N PHE A 22 4.09 2.96 -5.59
CA PHE A 22 4.33 2.88 -4.14
C PHE A 22 4.79 4.22 -3.54
N ARG A 23 4.50 5.33 -4.23
CA ARG A 23 4.88 6.67 -3.75
C ARG A 23 3.79 7.29 -2.89
N LEU A 24 4.22 8.09 -1.92
CA LEU A 24 3.33 8.99 -1.18
C LEU A 24 3.23 10.33 -1.91
N ARG A 25 2.04 10.91 -1.88
CA ARG A 25 1.81 12.27 -2.34
C ARG A 25 2.19 13.27 -1.23
N ASP A 26 2.40 14.53 -1.61
CA ASP A 26 2.66 15.60 -0.66
C ASP A 26 1.53 15.65 0.39
N GLY A 27 1.93 15.64 1.66
CA GLY A 27 0.99 15.66 2.78
C GLY A 27 0.48 14.29 3.24
N GLU A 28 0.67 13.23 2.46
CA GLU A 28 0.32 11.89 2.90
C GLU A 28 1.35 11.36 3.90
N LYS A 29 0.87 10.65 4.93
CA LYS A 29 1.72 10.07 5.97
C LYS A 29 1.88 8.57 5.85
N GLY A 30 1.06 7.92 5.05
CA GLY A 30 1.08 6.47 4.92
C GLY A 30 0.58 6.01 3.58
N LEU A 31 1.05 4.83 3.18
CA LEU A 31 0.66 4.18 1.93
C LEU A 31 -0.57 3.33 2.17
N SER A 32 -1.61 3.53 1.35
CA SER A 32 -2.86 2.77 1.42
C SER A 32 -2.65 1.33 0.97
N LEU A 33 -3.03 0.39 1.83
CA LEU A 33 -2.93 -1.04 1.61
C LEU A 33 -4.19 -1.72 2.11
N PHE A 34 -4.34 -2.99 1.79
CA PHE A 34 -5.43 -3.82 2.29
C PHE A 34 -4.87 -5.09 2.88
N ARG A 35 -5.48 -5.56 3.98
CA ARG A 35 -5.13 -6.87 4.53
C ARG A 35 -5.58 -7.96 3.57
N ASP A 36 -4.78 -9.00 3.46
CA ASP A 36 -5.13 -10.17 2.63
C ASP A 36 -6.15 -11.02 3.39
N ALA A 37 -7.39 -10.98 2.92
CA ALA A 37 -8.48 -11.78 3.48
C ALA A 37 -9.48 -12.14 2.38
N ASP A 38 -9.91 -13.38 2.39
CA ASP A 38 -10.91 -13.91 1.47
C ASP A 38 -12.01 -14.65 2.28
N PRO A 39 -13.28 -14.18 2.31
CA PRO A 39 -13.78 -12.99 1.64
C PRO A 39 -13.28 -11.68 2.28
N PRO A 40 -13.25 -10.55 1.53
CA PRO A 40 -13.74 -10.35 0.17
C PRO A 40 -12.78 -10.77 -0.95
N GLY A 41 -11.48 -10.88 -0.71
CA GLY A 41 -10.50 -11.33 -1.69
C GLY A 41 -10.01 -10.25 -2.64
N ALA A 42 -8.96 -10.57 -3.40
CA ALA A 42 -8.27 -9.62 -4.27
C ALA A 42 -9.16 -9.04 -5.39
N GLU A 43 -10.02 -9.87 -6.00
CA GLU A 43 -10.93 -9.39 -7.05
C GLU A 43 -11.90 -8.33 -6.53
N ALA A 44 -12.43 -8.53 -5.33
CA ALA A 44 -13.34 -7.56 -4.72
C ALA A 44 -12.61 -6.24 -4.40
N ILE A 45 -11.36 -6.32 -3.98
CA ILE A 45 -10.53 -5.14 -3.73
C ILE A 45 -10.31 -4.36 -5.03
N ILE A 46 -9.98 -5.04 -6.12
CA ILE A 46 -9.83 -4.39 -7.43
C ILE A 46 -11.14 -3.71 -7.85
N ALA A 47 -12.26 -4.42 -7.75
CA ALA A 47 -13.56 -3.87 -8.13
C ALA A 47 -13.92 -2.62 -7.31
N ALA A 48 -13.65 -2.64 -6.00
CA ALA A 48 -13.93 -1.51 -5.12
C ALA A 48 -13.06 -0.30 -5.46
N VAL A 49 -11.79 -0.50 -5.75
CA VAL A 49 -10.88 0.59 -6.13
C VAL A 49 -11.24 1.15 -7.51
N ARG A 50 -11.61 0.28 -8.43
CA ARG A 50 -12.10 0.73 -9.76
C ARG A 50 -13.36 1.58 -9.64
N ALA A 51 -14.27 1.21 -8.74
CA ALA A 51 -15.49 1.99 -8.48
C ALA A 51 -15.20 3.39 -7.94
N MET A 52 -14.01 3.63 -7.38
CA MET A 52 -13.55 4.95 -6.95
C MET A 52 -13.01 5.80 -8.11
N GLY A 53 -12.97 5.26 -9.32
CA GLY A 53 -12.52 5.99 -10.51
C GLY A 53 -11.12 5.68 -10.97
N LYS A 54 -10.42 4.74 -10.35
CA LYS A 54 -9.08 4.36 -10.81
C LYS A 54 -9.17 3.67 -12.16
N GLN A 55 -8.43 4.18 -13.14
CA GLN A 55 -8.49 3.71 -14.53
C GLN A 55 -7.26 2.88 -14.90
N GLY A 56 -7.38 2.21 -16.04
CA GLY A 56 -6.31 1.39 -16.60
C GLY A 56 -6.48 -0.08 -16.21
N ASP A 57 -5.50 -0.89 -16.60
CA ASP A 57 -5.44 -2.28 -16.19
C ASP A 57 -4.95 -2.33 -14.74
N LEU A 58 -5.76 -2.89 -13.87
CA LEU A 58 -5.45 -2.95 -12.45
C LEU A 58 -5.01 -4.35 -12.06
N ALA A 59 -4.09 -4.39 -11.12
CA ALA A 59 -3.61 -5.63 -10.54
C ALA A 59 -3.46 -5.46 -9.03
N VAL A 60 -3.46 -6.57 -8.31
CA VAL A 60 -3.13 -6.59 -6.89
C VAL A 60 -1.73 -7.19 -6.75
N VAL A 61 -0.90 -6.49 -6.01
CA VAL A 61 0.41 -6.99 -5.59
C VAL A 61 0.38 -7.28 -4.11
N GLU A 62 1.16 -8.28 -3.71
CA GLU A 62 1.31 -8.71 -2.33
C GLU A 62 2.66 -8.22 -1.81
N ILE A 63 2.67 -7.67 -0.60
CA ILE A 63 3.88 -7.22 0.07
C ILE A 63 3.94 -7.93 1.43
N PRO A 64 5.01 -8.67 1.73
CA PRO A 64 5.17 -9.27 3.04
C PRO A 64 5.27 -8.20 4.13
N VAL A 65 4.52 -8.35 5.21
CA VAL A 65 4.55 -7.40 6.34
C VAL A 65 5.96 -7.29 6.92
N ARG A 66 6.74 -8.37 6.87
CA ARG A 66 8.14 -8.36 7.29
C ARG A 66 8.95 -7.27 6.59
N ASP A 67 8.76 -7.11 5.28
CA ASP A 67 9.48 -6.08 4.51
C ASP A 67 9.08 -4.67 4.95
N LEU A 68 7.82 -4.48 5.32
CA LEU A 68 7.36 -3.20 5.87
C LEU A 68 8.04 -2.91 7.22
N HIS A 69 8.08 -3.90 8.11
CA HIS A 69 8.72 -3.77 9.42
C HIS A 69 10.22 -3.47 9.30
N GLU A 70 10.90 -4.11 8.36
CA GLU A 70 12.34 -3.85 8.11
C GLU A 70 12.60 -2.41 7.68
N LEU A 71 11.63 -1.78 7.02
CA LEU A 71 11.71 -0.37 6.64
C LEU A 71 11.34 0.58 7.78
N GLY A 72 10.92 0.06 8.93
CA GLY A 72 10.45 0.86 10.05
C GLY A 72 9.02 1.35 9.88
N LEU A 73 8.25 0.68 9.04
CA LEU A 73 6.84 1.00 8.82
C LEU A 73 5.96 0.13 9.72
N ARG A 74 4.83 0.68 10.13
CA ARG A 74 3.80 -0.03 10.89
C ARG A 74 2.48 0.07 10.14
N LEU A 75 1.62 -0.92 10.34
CA LEU A 75 0.27 -0.91 9.76
C LEU A 75 -0.69 -0.24 10.74
N VAL A 76 -1.38 0.78 10.26
CA VAL A 76 -2.38 1.51 11.03
C VAL A 76 -3.75 1.26 10.40
N PRO A 77 -4.69 0.63 11.12
CA PRO A 77 -6.04 0.47 10.59
C PRO A 77 -6.68 1.84 10.35
N THR A 78 -7.23 2.01 9.15
CA THR A 78 -7.94 3.23 8.77
C THR A 78 -9.19 2.82 8.00
N LYS A 79 -10.21 3.68 8.02
CA LYS A 79 -11.43 3.40 7.29
C LYS A 79 -11.20 3.65 5.81
N GLY A 80 -11.47 2.64 4.99
CA GLY A 80 -11.45 2.80 3.54
C GLY A 80 -12.64 3.61 3.04
N GLY A 81 -12.48 4.24 1.87
CA GLY A 81 -13.50 5.08 1.25
C GLY A 81 -14.17 4.46 0.02
N THR A 82 -14.06 3.14 -0.18
CA THR A 82 -14.67 2.48 -1.33
C THR A 82 -16.17 2.26 -1.11
N PRO A 83 -16.95 1.95 -2.17
CA PRO A 83 -18.35 1.56 -2.02
C PRO A 83 -18.57 0.21 -1.34
N ASP A 84 -17.53 -0.59 -1.16
CA ASP A 84 -17.60 -1.93 -0.56
C ASP A 84 -17.17 -1.91 0.90
N ASP A 85 -18.11 -2.07 1.82
CA ASP A 85 -17.84 -2.04 3.26
C ASP A 85 -16.91 -3.14 3.72
N ALA A 86 -17.00 -4.33 3.13
CA ALA A 86 -16.13 -5.45 3.48
C ALA A 86 -14.67 -5.15 3.11
N VAL A 87 -14.46 -4.53 1.95
CA VAL A 87 -13.13 -4.08 1.52
C VAL A 87 -12.61 -2.96 2.43
N ASN A 88 -13.49 -2.02 2.80
CA ASN A 88 -13.10 -0.91 3.67
C ASN A 88 -12.60 -1.36 5.04
N ARG A 89 -13.09 -2.49 5.56
CA ARG A 89 -12.62 -3.05 6.84
C ARG A 89 -11.22 -3.59 6.76
N LEU A 90 -10.73 -3.92 5.57
CA LEU A 90 -9.38 -4.40 5.35
C LEU A 90 -8.35 -3.27 5.19
N HIS A 91 -8.82 -2.04 5.04
CA HIS A 91 -7.94 -0.91 4.73
C HIS A 91 -7.00 -0.59 5.89
N VAL A 92 -5.72 -0.49 5.57
CA VAL A 92 -4.67 -0.08 6.50
C VAL A 92 -3.74 0.89 5.79
N GLU A 93 -2.97 1.65 6.56
CA GLU A 93 -1.91 2.48 6.01
C GLU A 93 -0.57 2.03 6.57
N ALA A 94 0.43 1.91 5.70
CA ALA A 94 1.80 1.71 6.13
C ALA A 94 2.41 3.07 6.47
N ARG A 95 2.68 3.32 7.75
CA ARG A 95 3.21 4.58 8.26
C ARG A 95 4.52 4.35 8.99
N LEU A 96 5.38 5.36 8.98
CA LEU A 96 6.55 5.36 9.85
C LEU A 96 6.12 5.25 11.32
N SER A 97 6.95 4.60 12.14
CA SER A 97 6.76 4.64 13.58
C SER A 97 6.86 6.08 14.07
N ARG A 98 6.17 6.39 15.18
CA ARG A 98 6.17 7.74 15.75
C ARG A 98 7.58 8.22 16.08
N TRP A 99 8.43 7.33 16.53
CA TRP A 99 9.82 7.64 16.83
C TRP A 99 10.56 8.11 15.56
N ARG A 100 10.38 7.42 14.44
CA ARG A 100 11.01 7.78 13.17
C ARG A 100 10.44 9.07 12.61
N GLU A 101 9.13 9.30 12.75
CA GLU A 101 8.51 10.57 12.37
C GLU A 101 9.12 11.74 13.15
N LEU A 102 9.34 11.56 14.45
CA LEU A 102 9.96 12.56 15.30
C LEU A 102 11.38 12.87 14.85
N LEU A 103 12.17 11.85 14.52
CA LEU A 103 13.53 12.03 14.00
C LEU A 103 13.54 12.83 12.70
N LEU A 104 12.61 12.54 11.78
CA LEU A 104 12.50 13.30 10.53
C LEU A 104 12.12 14.76 10.80
N TRP A 105 11.21 14.97 11.72
CA TRP A 105 10.81 16.34 12.11
C TRP A 105 12.00 17.16 12.62
N PHE A 106 12.82 16.57 13.48
CA PHE A 106 14.05 17.23 13.98
C PHE A 106 15.03 17.54 12.84
N ARG A 107 15.10 16.70 11.83
CA ARG A 107 15.97 16.89 10.67
C ARG A 107 15.35 17.73 9.57
N ARG A 108 14.10 18.18 9.77
CA ARG A 108 13.32 18.94 8.79
C ARG A 108 13.15 18.20 7.46
N VAL A 109 13.03 16.88 7.51
CA VAL A 109 12.74 16.02 6.35
C VAL A 109 11.27 15.71 6.34
N ARG A 110 10.61 15.91 5.21
CA ARG A 110 9.19 15.57 5.05
C ARG A 110 9.01 14.07 4.95
N ILE A 111 7.92 13.55 5.55
CA ILE A 111 7.63 12.11 5.56
C ILE A 111 7.56 11.56 4.13
N HIS A 112 6.83 12.22 3.23
CA HIS A 112 6.69 11.71 1.86
C HIS A 112 8.01 11.75 1.09
N ASP A 113 8.89 12.71 1.34
CA ASP A 113 10.21 12.76 0.71
C ASP A 113 11.07 11.57 1.15
N TRP A 114 11.11 11.32 2.46
CA TRP A 114 11.83 10.16 3.00
C TRP A 114 11.28 8.86 2.43
N PHE A 115 9.95 8.73 2.46
CA PHE A 115 9.27 7.51 2.02
C PHE A 115 9.57 7.22 0.54
N ASN A 116 9.44 8.25 -0.31
CA ASN A 116 9.65 8.09 -1.75
C ASN A 116 11.10 7.78 -2.11
N GLU A 117 12.04 8.27 -1.32
CA GLU A 117 13.46 8.01 -1.54
C GLU A 117 13.89 6.63 -1.01
N HIS A 118 13.42 6.24 0.18
CA HIS A 118 13.93 5.06 0.89
C HIS A 118 12.99 3.85 0.86
N ALA A 119 11.69 4.07 1.00
CA ALA A 119 10.73 2.97 1.09
C ALA A 119 10.21 2.52 -0.28
N THR A 120 9.86 3.45 -1.15
CA THR A 120 9.24 3.16 -2.44
C THR A 120 10.03 2.15 -3.29
N PRO A 121 11.36 2.31 -3.49
CA PRO A 121 12.11 1.32 -4.28
C PRO A 121 12.12 -0.08 -3.67
N LYS A 122 12.19 -0.17 -2.36
CA LYS A 122 12.23 -1.45 -1.65
C LYS A 122 10.88 -2.14 -1.65
N LEU A 123 9.80 -1.38 -1.52
CA LEU A 123 8.44 -1.91 -1.61
C LEU A 123 8.16 -2.43 -3.02
N ALA A 124 8.56 -1.70 -4.04
CA ALA A 124 8.40 -2.13 -5.42
C ALA A 124 9.16 -3.43 -5.70
N ALA A 125 10.36 -3.58 -5.13
CA ALA A 125 11.17 -4.79 -5.28
C ALA A 125 10.58 -5.99 -4.53
N ALA A 126 9.93 -5.76 -3.39
CA ALA A 126 9.34 -6.81 -2.57
C ALA A 126 7.95 -7.25 -3.05
N ALA A 127 7.27 -6.42 -3.83
CA ALA A 127 5.89 -6.66 -4.26
C ALA A 127 5.82 -7.78 -5.30
N LYS A 128 4.83 -8.66 -5.14
CA LYS A 128 4.55 -9.76 -6.09
C LYS A 128 3.14 -9.64 -6.64
N LEU A 129 3.03 -9.75 -7.95
CA LEU A 129 1.73 -9.75 -8.63
C LEU A 129 0.97 -11.04 -8.28
N ILE A 130 -0.26 -10.93 -7.76
CA ILE A 130 -1.07 -12.10 -7.41
C ILE A 130 -2.41 -12.14 -8.13
N GLU A 131 -2.92 -11.01 -8.59
CA GLU A 131 -4.20 -10.93 -9.29
C GLU A 131 -4.16 -9.80 -10.30
N GLU A 132 -4.70 -10.03 -11.49
CA GLU A 132 -4.74 -9.03 -12.55
C GLU A 132 -6.10 -9.08 -13.25
N THR A 133 -6.75 -7.92 -13.41
CA THR A 133 -7.98 -7.80 -14.22
C THR A 133 -7.73 -6.82 -15.36
N ARG A 134 -8.09 -7.24 -16.52
CA ARG A 134 -7.98 -6.45 -17.75
C ARG A 134 -9.30 -5.82 -18.12
#